data_9de72301d60018eceacbd6a80c84b303
#
_entry.id   9de72301d60018eceacbd6a80c84b303
#
_cell.length_a   1.000
_cell.length_b   1.000
_cell.length_c   1.000
_cell.angle_alpha   90.00
_cell.angle_beta   90.00
_cell.angle_gamma   90.00
#
_symmetry.space_group_name_H-M   'P 1'
#
loop_
_entity.id
_entity.type
_entity.pdbx_description
1 polymer ?
#
loop_
_entity_poly.entity_id
_entity_poly.type
_entity_poly.pdbx_seq_one_letter_code
_entity_poly.pdbx_strand_id
1 'polypeptide(L)'
;DHTVKDDAVNVPELAQALKSEAESLSRGRHRISLQLESSAWLKGNLQEIRSALGNLVSNAVRYTPEDGEITLAWRERDGEGVFSVTDTGEGISAEHIPRLTERFYRVDRSRSRETGGTGLGLAIVKHVLTRHGARLDVQSIPGKGSTFSAVFPAQRLQRSSVPATGKVIPFPEREQAAG
;
A
#
# COMPACT_ATOMS: atom_id res chain seq x y z
N ASP A 1 1.21 20.96 14.89
CA ASP A 1 0.47 19.85 15.46
C ASP A 1 0.58 18.64 14.57
N HIS A 2 0.85 17.51 15.18
CA HIS A 2 1.08 16.28 14.44
C HIS A 2 -0.06 15.28 14.55
N THR A 3 -1.17 15.73 15.07
CA THR A 3 -2.32 14.86 15.21
C THR A 3 -2.92 14.56 13.85
N VAL A 4 -3.14 13.29 13.59
CA VAL A 4 -3.76 12.87 12.34
C VAL A 4 -5.26 12.94 12.51
N LYS A 5 -5.93 13.50 11.50
CA LYS A 5 -7.38 13.54 11.51
C LYS A 5 -7.90 12.12 11.30
N ASP A 6 -8.80 11.69 12.17
CA ASP A 6 -9.32 10.34 12.13
C ASP A 6 -10.55 10.22 11.25
N ASP A 7 -10.34 10.13 9.97
CA ASP A 7 -11.40 9.77 9.04
C ASP A 7 -11.53 8.25 9.02
N ALA A 8 -12.65 7.76 8.61
CA ALA A 8 -12.84 6.33 8.39
C ALA A 8 -12.47 6.06 6.93
N VAL A 9 -11.43 5.28 6.72
CA VAL A 9 -10.90 5.00 5.39
C VAL A 9 -11.28 3.58 4.99
N ASN A 10 -12.07 3.47 3.92
CA ASN A 10 -12.50 2.17 3.40
C ASN A 10 -11.36 1.56 2.59
N VAL A 11 -10.52 0.77 3.25
CA VAL A 11 -9.34 0.21 2.60
C VAL A 11 -9.70 -0.78 1.49
N PRO A 12 -10.69 -1.67 1.67
CA PRO A 12 -11.06 -2.54 0.55
C PRO A 12 -11.40 -1.76 -0.73
N GLU A 13 -12.16 -0.68 -0.59
CA GLU A 13 -12.53 0.12 -1.74
C GLU A 13 -11.30 0.86 -2.29
N LEU A 14 -10.48 1.40 -1.41
CA LEU A 14 -9.26 2.08 -1.83
C LEU A 14 -8.34 1.12 -2.57
N ALA A 15 -8.22 -0.11 -2.08
CA ALA A 15 -7.36 -1.11 -2.74
C ALA A 15 -7.85 -1.42 -4.14
N GLN A 16 -9.16 -1.47 -4.35
CA GLN A 16 -9.70 -1.68 -5.68
C GLN A 16 -9.39 -0.51 -6.60
N ALA A 17 -9.49 0.70 -6.08
CA ALA A 17 -9.14 1.89 -6.85
C ALA A 17 -7.65 1.88 -7.22
N LEU A 18 -6.80 1.46 -6.28
CA LEU A 18 -5.37 1.41 -6.54
C LEU A 18 -5.04 0.33 -7.57
N LYS A 19 -5.76 -0.79 -7.56
CA LYS A 19 -5.57 -1.80 -8.59
C LYS A 19 -5.91 -1.23 -9.97
N SER A 20 -7.01 -0.49 -10.07
CA SER A 20 -7.38 0.14 -11.34
C SER A 20 -6.33 1.13 -11.79
N GLU A 21 -5.79 1.93 -10.88
CA GLU A 21 -4.74 2.87 -11.22
C GLU A 21 -3.49 2.14 -11.69
N ALA A 22 -3.16 1.03 -11.04
CA ALA A 22 -1.99 0.24 -11.43
C ALA A 22 -2.18 -0.31 -12.84
N GLU A 23 -3.38 -0.77 -13.17
CA GLU A 23 -3.67 -1.28 -14.51
C GLU A 23 -3.52 -0.20 -15.55
N SER A 24 -3.97 1.02 -15.25
CA SER A 24 -3.81 2.14 -16.16
C SER A 24 -2.34 2.48 -16.37
N LEU A 25 -1.57 2.51 -15.28
CA LEU A 25 -0.14 2.81 -15.38
C LEU A 25 0.61 1.72 -16.12
N SER A 26 0.19 0.47 -15.93
CA SER A 26 0.85 -0.69 -16.51
C SER A 26 0.69 -0.75 -18.02
N ARG A 27 -0.46 -0.30 -18.53
CA ARG A 27 -0.78 -0.37 -19.96
C ARG A 27 -0.62 -1.80 -20.49
N GLY A 28 -1.07 -2.76 -19.70
CA GLY A 28 -1.05 -4.15 -20.13
C GLY A 28 0.31 -4.84 -20.01
N ARG A 29 1.31 -4.17 -19.46
CA ARG A 29 2.64 -4.77 -19.36
C ARG A 29 2.79 -5.75 -18.21
N HIS A 30 1.87 -5.73 -17.25
CA HIS A 30 1.98 -6.57 -16.07
C HIS A 30 0.68 -7.30 -15.80
N ARG A 31 0.77 -8.40 -15.07
CA ARG A 31 -0.40 -9.07 -14.53
C ARG A 31 -0.61 -8.55 -13.12
N ILE A 32 -1.73 -7.92 -12.88
CA ILE A 32 -2.01 -7.27 -11.61
C ILE A 32 -3.22 -7.91 -10.96
N SER A 33 -3.07 -8.30 -9.71
CA SER A 33 -4.16 -8.93 -8.97
C SER A 33 -4.31 -8.28 -7.60
N LEU A 34 -5.46 -8.51 -6.99
CA LEU A 34 -5.79 -7.97 -5.68
C LEU A 34 -6.38 -9.07 -4.83
N GLN A 35 -5.89 -9.18 -3.60
CA GLN A 35 -6.40 -10.14 -2.64
C GLN A 35 -6.93 -9.37 -1.44
N LEU A 36 -8.24 -9.43 -1.24
CA LEU A 36 -8.87 -8.78 -0.11
C LEU A 36 -9.23 -9.86 0.91
N GLU A 37 -8.41 -9.97 1.93
CA GLU A 37 -8.60 -10.98 2.97
C GLU A 37 -9.17 -10.39 4.25
N SER A 38 -9.37 -9.09 4.28
CA SER A 38 -9.97 -8.41 5.41
C SER A 38 -10.96 -7.38 4.91
N SER A 39 -12.03 -7.18 5.65
CA SER A 39 -12.99 -6.12 5.35
C SER A 39 -12.77 -4.91 6.24
N ALA A 40 -11.71 -4.90 7.04
CA ALA A 40 -11.47 -3.81 7.98
C ALA A 40 -11.19 -2.50 7.27
N TRP A 41 -11.55 -1.41 7.92
CA TRP A 41 -11.24 -0.05 7.48
C TRP A 41 -10.14 0.48 8.39
N LEU A 42 -9.59 1.64 8.06
CA LEU A 42 -8.58 2.29 8.89
C LEU A 42 -9.08 3.64 9.38
N LYS A 43 -8.62 4.03 10.55
CA LYS A 43 -8.81 5.39 11.04
C LYS A 43 -7.56 6.17 10.70
N GLY A 44 -7.72 7.27 9.98
CA GLY A 44 -6.57 8.08 9.62
C GLY A 44 -6.94 9.13 8.59
N ASN A 45 -5.95 9.74 7.99
CA ASN A 45 -6.16 10.76 6.99
C ASN A 45 -6.26 10.10 5.62
N LEU A 46 -7.41 10.21 5.00
CA LEU A 46 -7.66 9.53 3.73
C LEU A 46 -6.65 9.94 2.65
N GLN A 47 -6.38 11.23 2.52
CA GLN A 47 -5.47 11.68 1.46
C GLN A 47 -4.06 11.19 1.70
N GLU A 48 -3.61 11.20 2.95
CA GLU A 48 -2.28 10.73 3.27
C GLU A 48 -2.16 9.22 3.03
N ILE A 49 -3.14 8.46 3.51
CA ILE A 49 -3.10 7.00 3.34
C ILE A 49 -3.17 6.66 1.85
N ARG A 50 -4.05 7.33 1.11
CA ARG A 50 -4.13 7.09 -0.33
C ARG A 50 -2.80 7.39 -1.02
N SER A 51 -2.14 8.49 -0.62
CA SER A 51 -0.85 8.84 -1.20
C SER A 51 0.21 7.81 -0.89
N ALA A 52 0.26 7.35 0.36
CA ALA A 52 1.27 6.36 0.74
C ALA A 52 1.07 5.05 0.01
N LEU A 53 -0.15 4.51 0.04
CA LEU A 53 -0.42 3.23 -0.60
C LEU A 53 -0.28 3.34 -2.12
N GLY A 54 -0.69 4.48 -2.68
CA GLY A 54 -0.54 4.71 -4.11
C GLY A 54 0.91 4.77 -4.55
N ASN A 55 1.78 5.33 -3.70
CA ASN A 55 3.20 5.36 -4.01
C ASN A 55 3.81 3.95 -4.01
N LEU A 56 3.36 3.08 -3.11
CA LEU A 56 3.82 1.70 -3.12
C LEU A 56 3.43 1.01 -4.42
N VAL A 57 2.20 1.24 -4.86
CA VAL A 57 1.68 0.61 -6.07
C VAL A 57 2.39 1.14 -7.32
N SER A 58 2.51 2.47 -7.44
CA SER A 58 3.15 3.04 -8.62
C SER A 58 4.62 2.66 -8.68
N ASN A 59 5.26 2.52 -7.53
CA ASN A 59 6.63 2.09 -7.46
C ASN A 59 6.78 0.67 -8.03
N ALA A 60 5.86 -0.22 -7.67
CA ALA A 60 5.90 -1.58 -8.18
C ALA A 60 5.72 -1.61 -9.70
N VAL A 61 4.79 -0.80 -10.23
CA VAL A 61 4.57 -0.76 -11.68
C VAL A 61 5.81 -0.23 -12.39
N ARG A 62 6.43 0.80 -11.80
CA ARG A 62 7.60 1.42 -12.41
C ARG A 62 8.80 0.49 -12.49
N TYR A 63 9.00 -0.32 -11.47
CA TYR A 63 10.21 -1.13 -11.37
C TYR A 63 10.04 -2.62 -11.68
N THR A 64 8.85 -3.06 -12.05
CA THR A 64 8.64 -4.44 -12.47
C THR A 64 8.72 -4.51 -13.99
N PRO A 65 9.56 -5.39 -14.54
CA PRO A 65 9.68 -5.50 -16.01
C PRO A 65 8.39 -5.98 -16.65
N GLU A 66 8.28 -5.75 -17.96
CA GLU A 66 7.14 -6.21 -18.72
C GLU A 66 6.98 -7.73 -18.53
N ASP A 67 5.74 -8.17 -18.47
CA ASP A 67 5.35 -9.56 -18.23
C ASP A 67 5.50 -9.97 -16.77
N GLY A 68 5.92 -9.09 -15.89
CA GLY A 68 5.98 -9.38 -14.47
C GLY A 68 4.61 -9.37 -13.83
N GLU A 69 4.59 -9.74 -12.55
CA GLU A 69 3.34 -9.81 -11.79
C GLU A 69 3.39 -8.88 -10.60
N ILE A 70 2.27 -8.26 -10.30
CA ILE A 70 2.13 -7.37 -9.16
C ILE A 70 0.87 -7.79 -8.42
N THR A 71 1.00 -8.05 -7.12
CA THR A 71 -0.14 -8.46 -6.30
C THR A 71 -0.32 -7.47 -5.16
N LEU A 72 -1.52 -6.89 -5.07
CA LEU A 72 -1.89 -6.05 -3.95
C LEU A 72 -2.68 -6.92 -2.99
N ALA A 73 -2.50 -6.71 -1.70
CA ALA A 73 -3.25 -7.46 -0.71
C ALA A 73 -3.58 -6.60 0.50
N TRP A 74 -4.76 -6.81 1.07
CA TRP A 74 -5.16 -6.19 2.34
C TRP A 74 -5.58 -7.32 3.25
N ARG A 75 -4.88 -7.44 4.37
CA ARG A 75 -5.14 -8.54 5.32
C ARG A 75 -4.87 -8.09 6.73
N GLU A 76 -5.30 -8.90 7.68
CA GLU A 76 -4.97 -8.69 9.08
C GLU A 76 -4.00 -9.79 9.48
N ARG A 77 -3.02 -9.42 10.28
CA ARG A 77 -2.03 -10.36 10.76
C ARG A 77 -1.64 -9.93 12.16
N ASP A 78 -1.84 -10.83 13.14
CA ASP A 78 -1.50 -10.53 14.54
C ASP A 78 -2.17 -9.25 15.04
N GLY A 79 -3.41 -9.02 14.61
CA GLY A 79 -4.17 -7.85 15.04
C GLY A 79 -3.86 -6.57 14.30
N GLU A 80 -2.86 -6.59 13.42
CA GLU A 80 -2.49 -5.41 12.65
C GLU A 80 -3.08 -5.48 11.25
N GLY A 81 -3.27 -4.33 10.63
CA GLY A 81 -3.72 -4.29 9.25
C GLY A 81 -2.52 -4.16 8.32
N VAL A 82 -2.43 -5.01 7.31
CA VAL A 82 -1.29 -5.04 6.42
C VAL A 82 -1.73 -4.85 4.98
N PHE A 83 -1.28 -3.76 4.37
CA PHE A 83 -1.45 -3.57 2.94
C PHE A 83 -0.10 -3.86 2.29
N SER A 84 -0.06 -4.84 1.40
CA SER A 84 1.21 -5.23 0.79
C SER A 84 1.12 -5.17 -0.72
N VAL A 85 2.28 -4.87 -1.33
CA VAL A 85 2.44 -4.87 -2.78
C VAL A 85 3.62 -5.77 -3.06
N THR A 86 3.37 -6.87 -3.75
CA THR A 86 4.40 -7.86 -4.08
C THR A 86 4.64 -7.81 -5.57
N ASP A 87 5.90 -7.75 -5.98
CA ASP A 87 6.26 -7.75 -7.38
C ASP A 87 7.30 -8.81 -7.69
N THR A 88 7.39 -9.17 -8.97
CA THR A 88 8.39 -10.13 -9.43
C THR A 88 9.51 -9.41 -10.17
N GLY A 89 9.86 -8.21 -9.70
CA GLY A 89 10.91 -7.42 -10.32
C GLY A 89 12.31 -7.91 -9.97
N GLU A 90 13.27 -7.02 -10.11
CA GLU A 90 14.67 -7.40 -9.93
C GLU A 90 15.05 -7.65 -8.48
N GLY A 91 14.23 -7.22 -7.55
CA GLY A 91 14.58 -7.30 -6.16
C GLY A 91 15.57 -6.20 -5.78
N ILE A 92 15.90 -6.16 -4.50
CA ILE A 92 16.76 -5.11 -3.94
C ILE A 92 17.75 -5.77 -3.01
N SER A 93 19.03 -5.42 -3.16
CA SER A 93 20.05 -5.94 -2.27
C SER A 93 19.83 -5.44 -0.86
N ALA A 94 20.18 -6.25 0.13
CA ALA A 94 19.96 -5.92 1.53
C ALA A 94 20.61 -4.59 1.91
N GLU A 95 21.73 -4.25 1.30
CA GLU A 95 22.43 -3.01 1.65
C GLU A 95 21.63 -1.75 1.33
N HIS A 96 20.71 -1.82 0.36
CA HIS A 96 19.90 -0.67 -0.03
C HIS A 96 18.63 -0.52 0.78
N ILE A 97 18.16 -1.62 1.39
CA ILE A 97 16.85 -1.60 2.03
C ILE A 97 16.74 -0.53 3.13
N PRO A 98 17.72 -0.38 4.04
CA PRO A 98 17.59 0.63 5.08
C PRO A 98 17.55 2.06 4.56
N ARG A 99 18.01 2.27 3.33
CA ARG A 99 18.09 3.61 2.76
C ARG A 99 16.98 3.97 1.79
N LEU A 100 16.10 3.01 1.49
CA LEU A 100 15.07 3.21 0.47
C LEU A 100 14.16 4.39 0.76
N THR A 101 13.95 4.71 2.03
CA THR A 101 13.07 5.81 2.41
C THR A 101 13.79 7.14 2.56
N GLU A 102 15.09 7.19 2.28
CA GLU A 102 15.81 8.45 2.30
C GLU A 102 15.39 9.26 1.07
N ARG A 103 15.25 10.55 1.25
CA ARG A 103 14.85 11.40 0.14
C ARG A 103 15.92 11.34 -0.96
N PHE A 104 15.46 11.19 -2.18
CA PHE A 104 16.30 11.15 -3.38
C PHE A 104 17.21 9.94 -3.48
N TYR A 105 17.08 8.94 -2.60
CA TYR A 105 17.87 7.74 -2.73
C TYR A 105 17.32 6.87 -3.85
N ARG A 106 18.18 6.38 -4.71
CA ARG A 106 17.80 5.49 -5.81
C ARG A 106 18.83 4.37 -5.89
N VAL A 107 18.33 3.16 -6.12
CA VAL A 107 19.19 1.99 -6.27
C VAL A 107 19.94 2.06 -7.60
N ASP A 108 19.26 2.49 -8.66
CA ASP A 108 19.85 2.56 -10.00
C ASP A 108 19.42 3.88 -10.62
N ARG A 109 20.32 4.84 -10.67
CA ARG A 109 19.99 6.18 -11.15
C ARG A 109 19.63 6.24 -12.61
N SER A 110 20.34 5.49 -13.47
CA SER A 110 20.02 5.57 -14.90
C SER A 110 18.67 4.93 -15.16
N ARG A 111 18.37 3.81 -14.48
CA ARG A 111 17.10 3.17 -14.64
C ARG A 111 15.97 4.06 -14.07
N SER A 112 16.25 4.73 -12.97
CA SER A 112 15.27 5.63 -12.39
C SER A 112 14.90 6.75 -13.33
N ARG A 113 15.87 7.26 -14.09
CA ARG A 113 15.57 8.30 -15.06
C ARG A 113 14.67 7.78 -16.15
N GLU A 114 14.93 6.59 -16.64
CA GLU A 114 14.08 5.99 -17.68
C GLU A 114 12.66 5.78 -17.21
N THR A 115 12.48 5.47 -15.95
CA THR A 115 11.16 5.22 -15.39
C THR A 115 10.51 6.47 -14.82
N GLY A 116 11.23 7.59 -14.78
CA GLY A 116 10.67 8.82 -14.25
C GLY A 116 10.66 8.93 -12.75
N GLY A 117 11.34 8.03 -12.04
CA GLY A 117 11.37 8.07 -10.59
C GLY A 117 12.20 9.23 -10.06
N THR A 118 11.77 9.87 -8.98
CA THR A 118 12.45 11.00 -8.39
C THR A 118 13.15 10.67 -7.08
N GLY A 119 12.86 9.50 -6.50
CA GLY A 119 13.44 9.15 -5.21
C GLY A 119 12.68 9.72 -4.03
N LEU A 120 11.49 10.27 -4.25
CA LEU A 120 10.68 10.85 -3.17
C LEU A 120 9.54 9.96 -2.71
N GLY A 121 9.08 9.04 -3.55
CA GLY A 121 7.88 8.26 -3.25
C GLY A 121 7.95 7.49 -1.94
N LEU A 122 9.04 6.79 -1.69
CA LEU A 122 9.16 5.98 -0.46
C LEU A 122 9.41 6.86 0.76
N ALA A 123 10.03 8.04 0.60
CA ALA A 123 10.16 8.97 1.70
C ALA A 123 8.79 9.48 2.13
N ILE A 124 7.91 9.72 1.17
CA ILE A 124 6.53 10.13 1.46
C ILE A 124 5.80 9.01 2.20
N VAL A 125 5.98 7.76 1.73
CA VAL A 125 5.37 6.61 2.38
C VAL A 125 5.79 6.54 3.84
N LYS A 126 7.10 6.64 4.10
CA LYS A 126 7.59 6.57 5.47
C LYS A 126 7.02 7.69 6.32
N HIS A 127 6.98 8.90 5.78
CA HIS A 127 6.45 10.05 6.52
C HIS A 127 5.00 9.82 6.93
N VAL A 128 4.17 9.39 5.98
CA VAL A 128 2.76 9.16 6.25
C VAL A 128 2.58 8.03 7.25
N LEU A 129 3.29 6.92 7.07
CA LEU A 129 3.14 5.78 7.97
C LEU A 129 3.56 6.16 9.38
N THR A 130 4.65 6.91 9.52
CA THR A 130 5.10 7.36 10.84
C THR A 130 4.03 8.20 11.52
N ARG A 131 3.39 9.11 10.77
CA ARG A 131 2.33 9.93 11.34
C ARG A 131 1.14 9.10 11.83
N HIS A 132 0.95 7.92 11.25
CA HIS A 132 -0.16 7.04 11.61
C HIS A 132 0.24 5.94 12.62
N GLY A 133 1.47 6.00 13.14
CA GLY A 133 1.95 4.96 14.04
C GLY A 133 2.16 3.63 13.33
N ALA A 134 2.28 3.67 12.01
CA ALA A 134 2.46 2.49 11.18
C ALA A 134 3.92 2.37 10.77
N ARG A 135 4.25 1.27 10.11
CA ARG A 135 5.62 1.06 9.65
C ARG A 135 5.64 0.47 8.26
N LEU A 136 6.76 0.61 7.60
CA LEU A 136 6.99 0.02 6.29
C LEU A 136 7.95 -1.16 6.45
N ASP A 137 7.49 -2.34 6.06
CA ASP A 137 8.35 -3.53 6.04
C ASP A 137 8.68 -3.83 4.59
N VAL A 138 9.94 -4.13 4.31
CA VAL A 138 10.39 -4.46 2.97
C VAL A 138 11.10 -5.81 3.02
N GLN A 139 10.65 -6.72 2.18
CA GLN A 139 11.30 -8.01 2.02
C GLN A 139 11.64 -8.13 0.55
N SER A 140 12.86 -8.50 0.24
CA SER A 140 13.29 -8.57 -1.15
C SER A 140 14.36 -9.61 -1.34
N ILE A 141 14.31 -10.27 -2.49
CA ILE A 141 15.31 -11.25 -2.89
C ILE A 141 15.81 -10.82 -4.25
N PRO A 142 17.08 -10.44 -4.37
CA PRO A 142 17.62 -10.01 -5.66
C PRO A 142 17.37 -11.09 -6.72
N GLY A 143 16.93 -10.67 -7.86
CA GLY A 143 16.61 -11.55 -8.97
C GLY A 143 15.22 -12.19 -8.89
N LYS A 144 14.48 -11.98 -7.82
CA LYS A 144 13.17 -12.62 -7.66
C LYS A 144 12.04 -11.63 -7.45
N GLY A 145 12.25 -10.59 -6.68
CA GLY A 145 11.22 -9.60 -6.48
C GLY A 145 11.20 -9.06 -5.07
N SER A 146 10.17 -8.26 -4.78
CA SER A 146 10.06 -7.55 -3.52
C SER A 146 8.63 -7.54 -3.01
N THR A 147 8.49 -7.42 -1.70
CA THR A 147 7.21 -7.16 -1.05
C THR A 147 7.38 -5.95 -0.14
N PHE A 148 6.56 -4.93 -0.39
CA PHE A 148 6.51 -3.74 0.45
C PHE A 148 5.20 -3.79 1.22
N SER A 149 5.27 -3.73 2.55
CA SER A 149 4.09 -3.83 3.39
C SER A 149 3.96 -2.62 4.29
N ALA A 150 2.80 -1.99 4.23
CA ALA A 150 2.44 -0.93 5.17
C ALA A 150 1.67 -1.60 6.29
N VAL A 151 2.22 -1.56 7.50
CA VAL A 151 1.65 -2.28 8.64
C VAL A 151 1.08 -1.27 9.62
N PHE A 152 -0.24 -1.31 9.80
CA PHE A 152 -0.95 -0.36 10.65
C PHE A 152 -1.29 -1.01 11.99
N PRO A 153 -1.13 -0.27 13.08
CA PRO A 153 -1.37 -0.85 14.41
C PRO A 153 -2.85 -1.15 14.63
N ALA A 154 -3.11 -2.08 15.52
CA ALA A 154 -4.47 -2.54 15.80
C ALA A 154 -5.40 -1.40 16.16
N GLN A 155 -4.94 -0.39 16.87
CA GLN A 155 -5.80 0.71 17.26
C GLN A 155 -6.23 1.59 16.10
N ARG A 156 -5.63 1.44 14.93
CA ARG A 156 -6.08 2.14 13.74
C ARG A 156 -7.09 1.33 12.93
N LEU A 157 -7.25 0.06 13.24
CA LEU A 157 -8.22 -0.77 12.53
C LEU A 157 -9.62 -0.47 13.02
N GLN A 158 -10.55 -0.39 12.07
CA GLN A 158 -11.93 -0.16 12.38
C GLN A 158 -12.70 -1.28 11.73
N ARG A 159 -13.19 -2.19 12.52
CA ARG A 159 -13.87 -3.34 11.98
C ARG A 159 -15.34 -3.04 11.77
N SER A 160 -15.89 -3.68 10.77
CA SER A 160 -17.29 -3.53 10.49
C SER A 160 -18.10 -4.11 11.65
N SER A 161 -19.20 -3.45 12.00
CA SER A 161 -20.09 -4.01 12.99
C SER A 161 -21.05 -4.93 12.25
N VAL A 162 -20.52 -6.00 11.70
CA VAL A 162 -21.31 -6.97 10.97
C VAL A 162 -22.07 -7.83 11.96
N PRO A 163 -23.39 -7.89 11.88
CA PRO A 163 -24.14 -8.76 12.74
C PRO A 163 -23.83 -10.21 12.45
N ALA A 164 -24.15 -11.08 13.38
CA ALA A 164 -23.94 -12.51 13.17
C ALA A 164 -24.67 -13.00 11.92
N THR A 165 -25.66 -12.26 11.46
CA THR A 165 -26.39 -12.62 10.23
C THR A 165 -25.53 -12.39 8.97
N GLY A 166 -24.42 -11.72 9.10
CA GLY A 166 -23.57 -11.45 7.96
C GLY A 166 -23.90 -10.17 7.23
N LYS A 167 -24.82 -9.39 7.72
CA LYS A 167 -25.15 -8.15 7.07
C LYS A 167 -24.06 -7.12 7.34
N VAL A 168 -23.51 -6.52 6.34
CA VAL A 168 -22.42 -5.57 6.49
C VAL A 168 -22.96 -4.16 6.66
N ILE A 169 -22.47 -3.45 7.68
CA ILE A 169 -22.80 -2.07 7.91
C ILE A 169 -21.53 -1.26 7.70
N PRO A 170 -21.51 -0.38 6.71
CA PRO A 170 -20.28 0.36 6.43
C PRO A 170 -19.89 1.29 7.57
N PHE A 171 -18.63 1.57 7.66
CA PHE A 171 -18.14 2.55 8.61
C PHE A 171 -17.94 3.87 7.90
N PRO A 172 -18.13 4.88 8.63
CA PRO A 172 -19.08 5.13 9.62
C PRO A 172 -20.34 4.90 8.92
N GLU A 173 -21.27 4.29 9.38
CA GLU A 173 -22.38 3.97 8.79
C GLU A 173 -22.67 4.78 7.79
N ARG A 174 -22.41 4.82 6.82
CA ARG A 174 -22.61 5.58 5.78
C ARG A 174 -23.90 5.94 5.69
N GLU A 175 -24.37 5.89 6.35
CA GLU A 175 -25.34 6.21 6.33
C GLU A 175 -26.01 5.78 5.78
N GLN A 176 -26.36 5.05 5.72
CA GLN A 176 -26.82 4.50 5.28
C GLN A 176 -27.14 3.80 5.59
N ALA A 177 -27.48 3.64 5.77
CA ALA A 177 -27.69 3.01 6.01
C ALA A 177 -27.82 2.19 5.96
N ALA A 178 -28.03 1.80 6.05
CA ALA A 178 -28.06 1.12 6.01
C ALA A 178 -28.39 0.26 5.93
N GLY A 179 -28.42 0.17 5.91
CA GLY A 179 -28.80 -0.83 5.78
C GLY A 179 -28.91 -1.71 5.70
#